data_fdd7eff946a1bf69bdb97caee5142a8f
#
_entry.id   fdd7eff946a1bf69bdb97caee5142a8f
#
_cell.length_a   1.000
_cell.length_b   1.000
_cell.length_c   1.000
_cell.angle_alpha   90.00
_cell.angle_beta   90.00
_cell.angle_gamma   90.00
#
_symmetry.space_group_name_H-M   'P 1'
#
loop_
_entity.id
_entity.type
_entity.pdbx_description
1 polymer ?
#
loop_
_entity_poly.entity_id
_entity_poly.type
_entity_poly.pdbx_seq_one_letter_code
_entity_poly.pdbx_strand_id
1 'polypeptide(L)'
;APESAQSYGTAATRAARQYVGGKSVRVAVEEIGRYGRAVARTEVQGADLGAMLIRRGLAWHYRQYAPGETEYARLQRQARNADRGLWSQPSPVPPWTWRDRMSGPGETSTRDRDCSDFDTQPEAQRFFERHQPGDPHGLDGNNDGEACESLPGGP
;
A
#
# COMPACT_ATOMS: atom_id res chain seq x y z
N ALA A 1 6.79 -2.46 2.62
CA ALA A 1 7.09 -3.49 3.62
C ALA A 1 6.00 -4.55 3.60
N PRO A 2 6.24 -5.74 4.15
CA PRO A 2 5.19 -6.76 4.34
C PRO A 2 4.06 -6.24 5.22
N GLU A 3 2.87 -6.80 5.03
CA GLU A 3 1.76 -6.61 5.97
C GLU A 3 2.10 -7.25 7.33
N SER A 4 1.45 -6.81 8.40
CA SER A 4 1.74 -7.30 9.76
C SER A 4 1.56 -8.82 9.91
N ALA A 5 0.61 -9.41 9.19
CA ALA A 5 0.33 -10.84 9.17
C ALA A 5 1.21 -11.65 8.21
N GLN A 6 2.01 -10.98 7.37
CA GLN A 6 2.95 -11.68 6.48
C GLN A 6 4.24 -12.07 7.21
N SER A 7 4.93 -13.06 6.66
CA SER A 7 6.32 -13.34 7.03
C SER A 7 7.15 -12.06 6.95
N TYR A 8 7.98 -11.82 7.95
CA TYR A 8 8.78 -10.60 8.12
C TYR A 8 8.00 -9.30 8.39
N GLY A 9 6.65 -9.29 8.47
CA GLY A 9 5.87 -8.10 8.82
C GLY A 9 6.24 -7.51 10.18
N THR A 10 6.26 -8.36 11.20
CA THR A 10 6.71 -7.95 12.55
C THR A 10 8.18 -7.50 12.57
N ALA A 11 9.05 -8.16 11.81
CA ALA A 11 10.46 -7.79 11.73
C ALA A 11 10.66 -6.43 11.06
N ALA A 12 9.92 -6.16 9.96
CA ALA A 12 9.93 -4.87 9.27
C ALA A 12 9.42 -3.74 10.19
N THR A 13 8.31 -3.97 10.89
CA THR A 13 7.75 -3.01 11.85
C THR A 13 8.74 -2.70 12.98
N ARG A 14 9.37 -3.74 13.55
CA ARG A 14 10.38 -3.57 14.60
C ARG A 14 11.58 -2.79 14.10
N ALA A 15 12.10 -3.13 12.92
CA ALA A 15 13.23 -2.43 12.32
C ALA A 15 12.91 -0.95 12.05
N ALA A 16 11.72 -0.64 11.52
CA ALA A 16 11.29 0.73 11.29
C ALA A 16 11.18 1.50 12.62
N ARG A 17 10.52 0.93 13.64
CA ARG A 17 10.38 1.55 14.97
C ARG A 17 11.74 1.82 15.64
N GLN A 18 12.67 0.88 15.57
CA GLN A 18 14.02 1.07 16.10
C GLN A 18 14.80 2.15 15.35
N TYR A 19 14.56 2.27 14.03
CA TYR A 19 15.25 3.23 13.20
C TYR A 19 14.80 4.66 13.47
N VAL A 20 13.49 4.89 13.66
CA VAL A 20 12.92 6.22 13.89
C VAL A 20 12.77 6.58 15.37
N GLY A 21 12.72 5.60 16.27
CA GLY A 21 12.41 5.80 17.69
C GLY A 21 13.34 6.79 18.37
N GLY A 22 12.76 7.80 19.04
CA GLY A 22 13.50 8.84 19.74
C GLY A 22 14.30 9.81 18.87
N LYS A 23 14.09 9.80 17.56
CA LYS A 23 14.82 10.65 16.62
C LYS A 23 13.89 11.62 15.89
N SER A 24 14.44 12.74 15.46
CA SER A 24 13.76 13.64 14.53
C SER A 24 13.69 12.99 13.16
N VAL A 25 12.49 13.02 12.58
CA VAL A 25 12.18 12.43 11.28
C VAL A 25 11.79 13.55 10.32
N ARG A 26 12.45 13.61 9.17
CA ARG A 26 12.05 14.47 8.07
C ARG A 26 11.13 13.69 7.14
N VAL A 27 9.96 14.26 6.86
CA VAL A 27 9.00 13.70 5.92
C VAL A 27 8.91 14.66 4.73
N ALA A 28 9.36 14.21 3.57
CA ALA A 28 9.24 14.96 2.31
C ALA A 28 8.06 14.35 1.53
N VAL A 29 6.96 15.10 1.45
CA VAL A 29 5.79 14.71 0.66
C VAL A 29 6.13 14.90 -0.81
N GLU A 30 6.05 13.82 -1.59
CA GLU A 30 6.33 13.80 -3.03
C GLU A 30 5.04 13.95 -3.84
N GLU A 31 3.96 13.35 -3.34
CA GLU A 31 2.66 13.34 -4.01
C GLU A 31 1.54 13.21 -2.96
N ILE A 32 0.40 13.79 -3.26
CA ILE A 32 -0.85 13.47 -2.56
C ILE A 32 -1.61 12.51 -3.46
N GLY A 33 -1.71 11.28 -3.02
CA GLY A 33 -2.48 10.26 -3.72
C GLY A 33 -3.96 10.62 -3.79
N ARG A 34 -4.69 9.94 -4.67
CA ARG A 34 -6.10 10.18 -5.00
C ARG A 34 -7.02 10.32 -3.77
N TYR A 35 -6.67 9.65 -2.67
CA TYR A 35 -7.47 9.62 -1.42
C TYR A 35 -6.91 10.53 -0.33
N GLY A 36 -6.20 11.60 -0.70
CA GLY A 36 -5.61 12.54 0.25
C GLY A 36 -4.45 11.97 1.09
N ARG A 37 -4.01 10.73 0.82
CA ARG A 37 -2.85 10.14 1.49
C ARG A 37 -1.56 10.67 0.89
N ALA A 38 -0.68 11.17 1.75
CA ALA A 38 0.64 11.62 1.31
C ALA A 38 1.53 10.41 0.95
N VAL A 39 2.05 10.40 -0.27
CA VAL A 39 3.21 9.60 -0.64
C VAL A 39 4.44 10.42 -0.28
N ALA A 40 5.26 9.89 0.61
CA ALA A 40 6.34 10.66 1.19
C ALA A 40 7.60 9.82 1.38
N ARG A 41 8.73 10.49 1.20
CA ARG A 41 10.04 9.98 1.61
C ARG A 41 10.27 10.32 3.08
N THR A 42 10.73 9.34 3.83
CA THR A 42 10.99 9.49 5.26
C THR A 42 12.48 9.32 5.53
N GLU A 43 13.09 10.36 6.09
CA GLU A 43 14.51 10.41 6.40
C GLU A 43 14.75 10.56 7.90
N VAL A 44 15.75 9.87 8.38
CA VAL A 44 16.25 9.96 9.76
C VAL A 44 17.73 10.25 9.69
N GLN A 45 18.15 11.41 10.21
CA GLN A 45 19.55 11.86 10.17
C GLN A 45 20.16 11.82 8.75
N GLY A 46 19.36 12.20 7.74
CA GLY A 46 19.76 12.22 6.34
C GLY A 46 19.77 10.85 5.63
N ALA A 47 19.33 9.79 6.30
CA ALA A 47 19.26 8.46 5.70
C ALA A 47 17.81 8.02 5.51
N ASP A 48 17.50 7.49 4.32
CA ASP A 48 16.18 7.07 3.89
C ASP A 48 15.73 5.78 4.58
N LEU A 49 14.57 5.81 5.22
CA LEU A 49 13.95 4.66 5.89
C LEU A 49 13.60 3.54 4.90
N GLY A 50 13.07 3.89 3.74
CA GLY A 50 12.72 2.93 2.68
C GLY A 50 13.95 2.19 2.17
N ALA A 51 15.02 2.92 1.87
CA ALA A 51 16.30 2.35 1.46
C ALA A 51 16.88 1.41 2.53
N MET A 52 16.79 1.78 3.80
CA MET A 52 17.25 0.94 4.91
C MET A 52 16.48 -0.39 4.98
N LEU A 53 15.15 -0.33 4.88
CA LEU A 53 14.30 -1.53 4.92
C LEU A 53 14.56 -2.45 3.72
N ILE A 54 14.66 -1.88 2.50
CA ILE A 54 14.94 -2.64 1.27
C ILE A 54 16.31 -3.31 1.36
N ARG A 55 17.35 -2.59 1.79
CA ARG A 55 18.72 -3.13 1.97
C ARG A 55 18.76 -4.31 2.92
N ARG A 56 17.92 -4.29 3.97
CA ARG A 56 17.80 -5.39 4.95
C ARG A 56 16.92 -6.55 4.47
N GLY A 57 16.30 -6.44 3.29
CA GLY A 57 15.33 -7.42 2.80
C GLY A 57 14.02 -7.40 3.61
N LEU A 58 13.63 -6.25 4.14
CA LEU A 58 12.41 -6.06 4.93
C LEU A 58 11.34 -5.25 4.20
N ALA A 59 11.60 -4.89 2.95
CA ALA A 59 10.66 -4.22 2.06
C ALA A 59 10.96 -4.53 0.60
N TRP A 60 9.95 -4.34 -0.25
CA TRP A 60 10.08 -4.37 -1.70
C TRP A 60 10.21 -2.96 -2.26
N HIS A 61 10.93 -2.82 -3.36
CA HIS A 61 10.81 -1.67 -4.24
C HIS A 61 9.52 -1.81 -5.07
N TYR A 62 8.53 -1.00 -4.80
CA TYR A 62 7.28 -1.00 -5.55
C TYR A 62 7.38 -0.05 -6.74
N ARG A 63 7.71 -0.59 -7.90
CA ARG A 63 8.04 0.18 -9.12
C ARG A 63 6.89 1.04 -9.63
N GLN A 64 5.65 0.68 -9.33
CA GLN A 64 4.48 1.44 -9.75
C GLN A 64 4.44 2.83 -9.11
N TYR A 65 4.84 2.94 -7.83
CA TYR A 65 4.86 4.21 -7.09
C TYR A 65 6.23 4.89 -7.02
N ALA A 66 7.27 4.19 -7.40
CA ALA A 66 8.64 4.71 -7.39
C ALA A 66 9.42 4.23 -8.64
N PRO A 67 8.94 4.53 -9.86
CA PRO A 67 9.54 3.98 -11.09
C PRO A 67 10.97 4.49 -11.33
N GLY A 68 11.28 5.71 -10.92
CA GLY A 68 12.58 6.35 -11.07
C GLY A 68 13.62 6.02 -9.99
N GLU A 69 13.24 5.29 -8.95
CA GLU A 69 14.11 4.98 -7.81
C GLU A 69 15.12 3.87 -8.11
N THR A 70 16.16 4.24 -8.86
CA THR A 70 17.24 3.31 -9.25
C THR A 70 17.99 2.75 -8.05
N GLU A 71 18.14 3.55 -6.99
CA GLU A 71 18.77 3.14 -5.73
C GLU A 71 17.97 2.02 -5.05
N TYR A 72 16.65 2.12 -4.96
CA TYR A 72 15.79 1.06 -4.39
C TYR A 72 15.90 -0.23 -5.21
N ALA A 73 15.92 -0.12 -6.54
CA ALA A 73 16.10 -1.27 -7.41
C ALA A 73 17.45 -1.96 -7.18
N ARG A 74 18.52 -1.17 -7.02
CA ARG A 74 19.87 -1.66 -6.72
C ARG A 74 19.93 -2.36 -5.37
N LEU A 75 19.38 -1.73 -4.32
CA LEU A 75 19.36 -2.26 -2.97
C LEU A 75 18.56 -3.57 -2.89
N GLN A 76 17.42 -3.64 -3.58
CA GLN A 76 16.63 -4.86 -3.65
C GLN A 76 17.41 -6.00 -4.31
N ARG A 77 18.08 -5.75 -5.43
CA ARG A 77 18.93 -6.77 -6.07
C ARG A 77 20.02 -7.27 -5.12
N GLN A 78 20.69 -6.37 -4.42
CA GLN A 78 21.71 -6.74 -3.42
C GLN A 78 21.14 -7.59 -2.27
N ALA A 79 19.96 -7.22 -1.76
CA ALA A 79 19.28 -7.98 -0.71
C ALA A 79 18.90 -9.39 -1.19
N ARG A 80 18.38 -9.50 -2.42
CA ARG A 80 18.04 -10.79 -3.05
C ARG A 80 19.24 -11.68 -3.25
N ASN A 81 20.32 -11.15 -3.82
CA ASN A 81 21.54 -11.92 -4.10
C ASN A 81 22.24 -12.41 -2.81
N ALA A 82 21.93 -11.79 -1.68
CA ALA A 82 22.48 -12.14 -0.37
C ALA A 82 21.45 -12.84 0.54
N ASP A 83 20.31 -13.29 0.00
CA ASP A 83 19.22 -13.98 0.70
C ASP A 83 18.78 -13.29 2.00
N ARG A 84 18.79 -11.95 2.01
CA ARG A 84 18.48 -11.18 3.23
C ARG A 84 16.98 -11.11 3.49
N GLY A 85 16.60 -11.36 4.73
CA GLY A 85 15.22 -11.18 5.20
C GLY A 85 14.21 -11.95 4.34
N LEU A 86 13.26 -11.24 3.71
CA LEU A 86 12.26 -11.80 2.79
C LEU A 86 12.85 -12.77 1.75
N TRP A 87 14.05 -12.45 1.28
CA TRP A 87 14.70 -13.13 0.17
C TRP A 87 15.34 -14.47 0.56
N SER A 88 15.38 -14.79 1.86
CA SER A 88 15.74 -16.14 2.34
C SER A 88 14.61 -17.15 2.13
N GLN A 89 13.42 -16.70 1.78
CA GLN A 89 12.28 -17.55 1.47
C GLN A 89 12.31 -17.97 0.00
N PRO A 90 11.89 -19.21 -0.34
CA PRO A 90 11.87 -19.69 -1.72
C PRO A 90 10.97 -18.84 -2.64
N SER A 91 9.87 -18.29 -2.11
CA SER A 91 8.88 -17.54 -2.87
C SER A 91 8.27 -16.42 -2.00
N PRO A 92 9.01 -15.32 -1.77
CA PRO A 92 8.50 -14.22 -0.99
C PRO A 92 7.35 -13.53 -1.72
N VAL A 93 6.19 -13.42 -1.06
CA VAL A 93 4.97 -12.83 -1.61
C VAL A 93 4.95 -11.34 -1.32
N PRO A 94 4.86 -10.46 -2.34
CA PRO A 94 4.73 -9.03 -2.12
C PRO A 94 3.42 -8.64 -1.43
N PRO A 95 3.37 -7.52 -0.66
CA PRO A 95 2.17 -7.14 0.08
C PRO A 95 0.94 -6.88 -0.80
N TRP A 96 1.12 -6.37 -2.01
CA TRP A 96 0.01 -6.20 -2.96
C TRP A 96 -0.58 -7.54 -3.39
N THR A 97 0.24 -8.53 -3.73
CA THR A 97 -0.23 -9.89 -4.06
C THR A 97 -0.80 -10.62 -2.83
N TRP A 98 -0.27 -10.33 -1.63
CA TRP A 98 -0.82 -10.88 -0.39
C TRP A 98 -2.24 -10.35 -0.15
N ARG A 99 -2.45 -9.06 -0.28
CA ARG A 99 -3.77 -8.44 -0.16
C ARG A 99 -4.76 -9.02 -1.16
N ASP A 100 -4.37 -9.15 -2.43
CA ASP A 100 -5.21 -9.76 -3.46
C ASP A 100 -5.62 -11.20 -3.14
N ARG A 101 -4.74 -11.97 -2.49
CA ARG A 101 -5.05 -13.34 -2.07
C ARG A 101 -5.95 -13.44 -0.84
N MET A 102 -5.86 -12.48 0.06
CA MET A 102 -6.70 -12.42 1.26
C MET A 102 -8.11 -11.91 0.96
N SER A 103 -8.25 -11.13 -0.09
CA SER A 103 -9.54 -10.78 -0.69
C SER A 103 -10.00 -11.97 -1.52
N GLY A 104 -10.76 -12.90 -1.00
CA GLY A 104 -11.14 -14.18 -1.62
C GLY A 104 -11.77 -14.06 -3.02
N PRO A 105 -12.04 -15.16 -3.75
CA PRO A 105 -12.72 -15.14 -5.05
C PRO A 105 -14.17 -14.68 -4.89
N GLY A 106 -14.40 -13.39 -4.95
CA GLY A 106 -15.68 -12.70 -4.72
C GLY A 106 -15.54 -11.37 -4.01
N GLU A 107 -14.46 -11.15 -3.28
CA GLU A 107 -14.05 -9.84 -2.76
C GLU A 107 -12.92 -9.32 -3.63
N THR A 108 -13.31 -8.72 -4.72
CA THR A 108 -12.39 -8.07 -5.63
C THR A 108 -11.61 -6.99 -4.89
N SER A 109 -10.32 -7.31 -4.69
CA SER A 109 -9.28 -6.29 -4.60
C SER A 109 -9.48 -5.24 -3.49
N THR A 110 -8.59 -5.26 -2.49
CA THR A 110 -8.19 -4.05 -1.74
C THR A 110 -7.54 -2.99 -2.65
N ARG A 111 -7.75 -3.08 -3.95
CA ARG A 111 -7.59 -2.00 -4.89
C ARG A 111 -8.71 -1.02 -4.56
N ASP A 112 -8.29 0.10 -4.01
CA ASP A 112 -9.17 1.23 -3.78
C ASP A 112 -9.93 1.51 -5.08
N ARG A 113 -11.24 1.33 -5.07
CA ARG A 113 -12.10 1.56 -6.23
C ARG A 113 -12.69 2.95 -6.13
N ASP A 114 -12.80 3.60 -7.26
CA ASP A 114 -13.52 4.85 -7.37
C ASP A 114 -14.71 4.71 -8.33
N CYS A 115 -15.51 5.77 -8.44
CA CYS A 115 -16.70 5.76 -9.28
C CYS A 115 -16.40 5.43 -10.75
N SER A 116 -15.19 5.67 -11.24
CA SER A 116 -14.79 5.32 -12.61
C SER A 116 -14.54 3.83 -12.84
N ASP A 117 -14.49 3.04 -11.80
CA ASP A 117 -14.32 1.58 -11.86
C ASP A 117 -15.68 0.84 -12.03
N PHE A 118 -16.79 1.58 -12.08
CA PHE A 118 -18.14 1.03 -12.22
C PHE A 118 -18.84 1.62 -13.45
N ASP A 119 -19.55 0.79 -14.17
CA ASP A 119 -20.31 1.21 -15.35
C ASP A 119 -21.65 1.87 -14.99
N THR A 120 -22.21 1.51 -13.82
CA THR A 120 -23.52 2.01 -13.35
C THR A 120 -23.53 2.28 -11.84
N GLN A 121 -24.38 3.24 -11.44
CA GLN A 121 -24.60 3.57 -10.02
C GLN A 121 -25.08 2.36 -9.20
N PRO A 122 -26.05 1.53 -9.66
CA PRO A 122 -26.47 0.33 -8.91
C PRO A 122 -25.35 -0.70 -8.69
N GLU A 123 -24.35 -0.73 -9.55
CA GLU A 123 -23.16 -1.59 -9.35
C GLU A 123 -22.26 -1.04 -8.25
N ALA A 124 -21.98 0.27 -8.29
CA ALA A 124 -21.23 0.97 -7.27
C ALA A 124 -21.92 0.87 -5.91
N GLN A 125 -23.24 1.06 -5.86
CA GLN A 125 -24.06 0.96 -4.65
C GLN A 125 -23.97 -0.42 -4.00
N ARG A 126 -24.12 -1.49 -4.77
CA ARG A 126 -23.96 -2.87 -4.26
C ARG A 126 -22.55 -3.16 -3.74
N PHE A 127 -21.56 -2.55 -4.36
CA PHE A 127 -20.17 -2.66 -3.89
C PHE A 127 -20.01 -1.90 -2.56
N PHE A 128 -20.48 -0.68 -2.45
CA PHE A 128 -20.47 0.15 -1.26
C PHE A 128 -21.17 -0.55 -0.08
N GLU A 129 -22.38 -1.08 -0.29
CA GLU A 129 -23.16 -1.79 0.75
C GLU A 129 -22.44 -3.01 1.31
N ARG A 130 -21.70 -3.75 0.48
CA ARG A 130 -20.92 -4.92 0.93
C ARG A 130 -19.68 -4.58 1.75
N HIS A 131 -19.23 -3.33 1.67
CA HIS A 131 -18.03 -2.88 2.39
C HIS A 131 -18.35 -2.01 3.62
N GLN A 132 -19.62 -1.98 4.05
CA GLN A 132 -20.04 -1.39 5.31
C GLN A 132 -19.49 -2.18 6.53
N PRO A 133 -19.23 -1.54 7.69
CA PRO A 133 -19.52 -0.14 8.00
C PRO A 133 -18.42 0.84 7.54
N GLY A 134 -18.84 2.03 7.16
CA GLY A 134 -17.98 3.10 6.67
C GLY A 134 -17.89 3.09 5.14
N ASP A 135 -17.11 4.02 4.60
CA ASP A 135 -16.83 4.12 3.17
C ASP A 135 -15.31 4.02 2.91
N PRO A 136 -14.74 2.80 2.97
CA PRO A 136 -13.30 2.60 2.84
C PRO A 136 -12.77 2.95 1.44
N HIS A 137 -13.66 3.10 0.46
CA HIS A 137 -13.33 3.40 -0.92
C HIS A 137 -13.67 4.84 -1.35
N GLY A 138 -14.33 5.62 -0.48
CA GLY A 138 -14.72 7.00 -0.79
C GLY A 138 -15.75 7.12 -1.91
N LEU A 139 -16.65 6.15 -2.03
CA LEU A 139 -17.67 6.10 -3.09
C LEU A 139 -18.87 6.99 -2.80
N ASP A 140 -19.14 7.26 -1.52
CA ASP A 140 -20.19 8.15 -1.03
C ASP A 140 -19.56 9.46 -0.56
N GLY A 141 -19.36 10.38 -1.49
CA GLY A 141 -18.63 11.63 -1.24
C GLY A 141 -19.36 12.63 -0.36
N ASN A 142 -20.69 12.56 -0.23
CA ASN A 142 -21.53 13.46 0.55
C ASN A 142 -22.06 12.82 1.85
N ASN A 143 -21.80 11.54 2.07
CA ASN A 143 -22.20 10.71 3.21
C ASN A 143 -23.72 10.61 3.39
N ASP A 144 -24.48 10.52 2.30
CA ASP A 144 -25.94 10.35 2.32
C ASP A 144 -26.39 8.89 2.17
N GLY A 145 -25.45 7.97 1.96
CA GLY A 145 -25.69 6.53 1.81
C GLY A 145 -25.82 6.10 0.34
N GLU A 146 -25.65 7.01 -0.62
CA GLU A 146 -25.70 6.74 -2.05
C GLU A 146 -24.29 6.85 -2.66
N ALA A 147 -23.81 5.75 -3.20
CA ALA A 147 -22.49 5.70 -3.82
C ALA A 147 -22.55 6.13 -5.29
N CYS A 148 -21.60 6.96 -5.71
CA CYS A 148 -21.34 7.31 -7.11
C CYS A 148 -22.59 7.82 -7.87
N GLU A 149 -23.32 8.75 -7.31
CA GLU A 149 -24.57 9.35 -7.86
C GLU A 149 -24.42 9.90 -9.29
N SER A 150 -23.21 10.26 -9.71
CA SER A 150 -22.93 10.76 -11.06
C SER A 150 -22.94 9.68 -12.15
N LEU A 151 -23.00 8.41 -11.78
CA LEU A 151 -23.05 7.30 -12.73
C LEU A 151 -24.47 7.07 -13.27
N PRO A 152 -24.60 6.53 -14.51
CA PRO A 152 -25.91 6.22 -15.10
C PRO A 152 -26.64 5.12 -14.29
N GLY A 153 -27.98 5.24 -14.25
CA GLY A 153 -28.85 4.25 -13.59
C GLY A 153 -29.09 4.49 -12.10
N GLY A 154 -28.67 5.64 -11.56
CA GLY A 154 -29.08 6.14 -10.24
C GLY A 154 -30.53 6.64 -10.24
N PRO A 155 -31.07 6.94 -9.03
CA PRO A 155 -32.44 7.44 -8.86
C PRO A 155 -32.67 8.75 -9.56
#